data_fc36a22fe10d1c607c435543acee44a6
#
_entry.id   fc36a22fe10d1c607c435543acee44a6
#
_cell.length_a   1.000
_cell.length_b   1.000
_cell.length_c   1.000
_cell.angle_alpha   90.00
_cell.angle_beta   90.00
_cell.angle_gamma   90.00
#
_symmetry.space_group_name_H-M   'P 1'
#
loop_
_entity.id
_entity.type
_entity.pdbx_description
1 polymer ?
#
loop_
_entity_poly.entity_id
_entity_poly.type
_entity_poly.pdbx_seq_one_letter_code
_entity_poly.pdbx_strand_id
1 'polypeptide(L)'
;MVFAQTILKVMIMIKLVLFDLDGVLIDAKKLHYDALNLALGDKYSISEDEHTNIYDGRKTREKLDMLTKDKGLPVELHEQVYTNKQKVTLELISQLKPIDEIVYLFKELESQGYLIGVCSNSIRRTVLTALAKTELMEYCSVILSNEDVKNSKPHPEMYWKAMSMMGVLPENTLIVEDSPPGLLAAQRSRANYVRVDDPWDVTREKILPNLKGRNIMKRWKDENLNVLIPMAGAGSRFADAGYTFPKPLIEVRGKPMIQVVVENLGFHANYIFVVQKSHREKYNLDTMLNLVAPGCKVIEVDGITEGAACTALLAKEYIDNDKPLFFANSDQWVDWDPMEFMYRMQETKSDGGILTFEATHPKWSYAKTDDNGIVTEVAEKNPISTNATVGYYYWKHGSDFVKYAEQMIDRDIRVNNEFYVCPVYNQAIEVGKTIRISQAKSMWGLGTPEDLDYYLKNKK
;
A
#
# COMPACT_ATOMS: atom_id res chain seq x y z
N MET A 1 -22.61 37.01 -3.68
CA MET A 1 -22.25 36.36 -2.41
C MET A 1 -21.43 35.13 -2.77
N VAL A 2 -20.12 35.27 -2.74
CA VAL A 2 -19.15 34.27 -3.19
C VAL A 2 -18.95 33.33 -1.99
N PHE A 3 -19.42 32.08 -2.09
CA PHE A 3 -19.04 31.02 -1.17
C PHE A 3 -17.66 30.50 -1.58
N ALA A 4 -16.61 31.05 -0.98
CA ALA A 4 -15.31 30.42 -0.96
C ALA A 4 -15.40 29.16 -0.09
N GLN A 5 -15.68 28.01 -0.67
CA GLN A 5 -15.43 26.72 -0.02
C GLN A 5 -13.93 26.51 0.03
N THR A 6 -13.36 26.75 1.17
CA THR A 6 -12.01 26.32 1.54
C THR A 6 -11.97 24.82 1.40
N ILE A 7 -11.29 24.32 0.36
CA ILE A 7 -10.98 22.89 0.19
C ILE A 7 -10.11 22.51 1.37
N LEU A 8 -10.71 21.92 2.38
CA LEU A 8 -10.01 21.32 3.49
C LEU A 8 -9.20 20.14 2.90
N LYS A 9 -7.92 20.35 2.64
CA LYS A 9 -6.98 19.26 2.43
C LYS A 9 -7.05 18.38 3.68
N VAL A 10 -7.82 17.31 3.62
CA VAL A 10 -7.75 16.25 4.61
C VAL A 10 -6.43 15.52 4.36
N MET A 11 -5.35 16.12 4.83
CA MET A 11 -4.13 15.36 5.06
C MET A 11 -4.52 14.30 6.09
N ILE A 12 -4.36 13.03 5.76
CA ILE A 12 -4.41 11.98 6.77
C ILE A 12 -3.17 12.23 7.64
N MET A 13 -3.37 13.01 8.69
CA MET A 13 -2.33 13.31 9.65
C MET A 13 -2.24 12.11 10.60
N ILE A 14 -1.04 11.61 10.80
CA ILE A 14 -0.79 10.70 11.92
C ILE A 14 -1.24 11.43 13.20
N LYS A 15 -1.96 10.72 14.04
CA LYS A 15 -2.46 11.20 15.33
C LYS A 15 -1.92 10.40 16.49
N LEU A 16 -1.55 9.15 16.22
CA LEU A 16 -1.07 8.18 17.22
C LEU A 16 0.25 7.57 16.73
N VAL A 17 1.25 7.58 17.60
CA VAL A 17 2.52 6.90 17.38
C VAL A 17 2.65 5.78 18.41
N LEU A 18 2.73 4.54 17.95
CA LEU A 18 2.88 3.35 18.79
C LEU A 18 4.30 2.82 18.66
N PHE A 19 4.98 2.71 19.77
CA PHE A 19 6.33 2.16 19.85
C PHE A 19 6.30 0.74 20.42
N ASP A 20 7.10 -0.17 19.87
CA ASP A 20 7.53 -1.32 20.65
C ASP A 20 8.48 -0.87 21.77
N LEU A 21 8.74 -1.73 22.74
CA LEU A 21 9.63 -1.45 23.84
C LEU A 21 11.03 -2.04 23.59
N ASP A 22 11.07 -3.36 23.39
CA ASP A 22 12.27 -4.17 23.41
C ASP A 22 13.01 -4.05 22.06
N GLY A 23 14.17 -3.40 21.99
CA GLY A 23 14.90 -3.13 20.75
C GLY A 23 14.48 -1.84 20.04
N VAL A 24 13.47 -1.12 20.57
CA VAL A 24 13.01 0.18 20.06
C VAL A 24 13.25 1.30 21.08
N LEU A 25 12.76 1.17 22.30
CA LEU A 25 12.91 2.18 23.35
C LEU A 25 14.01 1.84 24.36
N ILE A 26 14.36 0.56 24.46
CA ILE A 26 15.43 0.06 25.31
C ILE A 26 16.28 -0.98 24.58
N ASP A 27 17.58 -1.06 24.89
CA ASP A 27 18.45 -2.12 24.42
C ASP A 27 18.15 -3.44 25.14
N ALA A 28 17.10 -4.12 24.67
CA ALA A 28 16.62 -5.34 25.28
C ALA A 28 17.43 -6.59 24.87
N LYS A 29 18.16 -6.57 23.77
CA LYS A 29 18.91 -7.75 23.27
C LYS A 29 19.95 -8.15 24.30
N LYS A 30 20.80 -7.19 24.66
CA LYS A 30 21.83 -7.41 25.71
C LYS A 30 21.20 -7.74 27.05
N LEU A 31 20.18 -7.03 27.47
CA LEU A 31 19.48 -7.27 28.73
C LEU A 31 18.89 -8.68 28.85
N HIS A 32 18.24 -9.17 27.79
CA HIS A 32 17.66 -10.50 27.79
C HIS A 32 18.72 -11.60 27.68
N TYR A 33 19.83 -11.34 27.00
CA TYR A 33 21.01 -12.21 26.99
C TYR A 33 21.61 -12.36 28.39
N ASP A 34 21.92 -11.24 29.05
CA ASP A 34 22.50 -11.20 30.39
C ASP A 34 21.56 -11.88 31.42
N ALA A 35 20.26 -11.54 31.39
CA ALA A 35 19.28 -12.13 32.28
C ALA A 35 19.13 -13.64 32.11
N LEU A 36 19.18 -14.15 30.89
CA LEU A 36 19.08 -15.58 30.63
C LEU A 36 20.33 -16.31 31.15
N ASN A 37 21.52 -15.80 30.85
CA ASN A 37 22.78 -16.42 31.27
C ASN A 37 22.95 -16.39 32.79
N LEU A 38 22.60 -15.29 33.46
CA LEU A 38 22.59 -15.23 34.91
C LEU A 38 21.62 -16.25 35.57
N ALA A 39 20.51 -16.53 34.91
CA ALA A 39 19.55 -17.54 35.39
C ALA A 39 19.97 -18.97 35.09
N LEU A 40 20.67 -19.22 34.00
CA LEU A 40 21.19 -20.53 33.57
C LEU A 40 22.43 -20.97 34.38
N GLY A 41 23.25 -20.00 34.82
CA GLY A 41 24.59 -20.26 35.41
C GLY A 41 25.58 -20.74 34.33
N ASP A 42 26.85 -20.83 34.72
CA ASP A 42 27.97 -21.09 33.81
C ASP A 42 27.81 -22.39 32.99
N LYS A 43 27.20 -23.41 33.58
CA LYS A 43 27.09 -24.76 32.97
C LYS A 43 26.21 -24.77 31.73
N TYR A 44 25.17 -23.96 31.65
CA TYR A 44 24.19 -23.96 30.56
C TYR A 44 24.15 -22.63 29.82
N SER A 45 25.12 -21.74 30.08
CA SER A 45 25.22 -20.42 29.43
C SER A 45 25.32 -20.54 27.91
N ILE A 46 24.88 -19.50 27.23
CA ILE A 46 24.93 -19.36 25.77
C ILE A 46 25.84 -18.18 25.41
N SER A 47 26.46 -18.24 24.24
CA SER A 47 27.23 -17.13 23.69
C SER A 47 26.31 -16.04 23.12
N GLU A 48 26.83 -14.82 22.87
CA GLU A 48 26.09 -13.75 22.18
C GLU A 48 25.66 -14.17 20.77
N ASP A 49 26.50 -14.92 20.07
CA ASP A 49 26.20 -15.48 18.75
C ASP A 49 25.05 -16.49 18.80
N GLU A 50 25.05 -17.40 19.78
CA GLU A 50 23.95 -18.33 19.98
C GLU A 50 22.68 -17.58 20.32
N HIS A 51 22.77 -16.56 21.21
CA HIS A 51 21.61 -15.75 21.57
C HIS A 51 21.01 -15.09 20.32
N THR A 52 21.81 -14.39 19.54
CA THR A 52 21.36 -13.62 18.37
C THR A 52 20.79 -14.51 17.26
N ASN A 53 21.48 -15.61 16.94
CA ASN A 53 21.13 -16.41 15.76
C ASN A 53 20.12 -17.53 16.03
N ILE A 54 20.00 -17.99 17.30
CA ILE A 54 19.22 -19.17 17.64
C ILE A 54 18.05 -18.82 18.58
N TYR A 55 18.28 -18.00 19.62
CA TYR A 55 17.35 -17.81 20.71
C TYR A 55 16.59 -16.48 20.66
N ASP A 56 17.08 -15.46 19.97
CA ASP A 56 16.44 -14.14 19.94
C ASP A 56 15.02 -14.18 19.34
N GLY A 57 14.15 -13.31 19.84
CA GLY A 57 12.73 -13.26 19.44
C GLY A 57 11.83 -14.39 19.92
N ARG A 58 12.38 -15.44 20.57
CA ARG A 58 11.62 -16.60 21.09
C ARG A 58 11.14 -16.37 22.53
N LYS A 59 10.03 -17.01 22.90
CA LYS A 59 9.53 -17.03 24.29
C LYS A 59 10.51 -17.78 25.19
N THR A 60 10.65 -17.33 26.43
CA THR A 60 11.59 -17.96 27.39
C THR A 60 11.36 -19.46 27.55
N ARG A 61 10.12 -19.95 27.59
CA ARG A 61 9.82 -21.39 27.68
C ARG A 61 10.34 -22.16 26.45
N GLU A 62 10.17 -21.63 25.25
CA GLU A 62 10.72 -22.25 24.03
C GLU A 62 12.25 -22.30 24.05
N LYS A 63 12.90 -21.25 24.57
CA LYS A 63 14.37 -21.25 24.76
C LYS A 63 14.82 -22.34 25.71
N LEU A 64 14.10 -22.58 26.81
CA LEU A 64 14.42 -23.62 27.77
C LEU A 64 14.25 -25.04 27.18
N ASP A 65 13.18 -25.25 26.38
CA ASP A 65 12.99 -26.53 25.69
C ASP A 65 14.11 -26.81 24.67
N MET A 66 14.58 -25.79 23.98
CA MET A 66 15.74 -25.89 23.08
C MET A 66 17.03 -26.17 23.84
N LEU A 67 17.28 -25.46 24.94
CA LEU A 67 18.46 -25.69 25.80
C LEU A 67 18.50 -27.10 26.41
N THR A 68 17.34 -27.69 26.65
CA THR A 68 17.27 -29.11 27.07
C THR A 68 17.80 -30.02 25.96
N LYS A 69 17.42 -29.78 24.72
CA LYS A 69 17.88 -30.58 23.56
C LYS A 69 19.34 -30.33 23.22
N ASP A 70 19.76 -29.06 23.24
CA ASP A 70 21.05 -28.64 22.69
C ASP A 70 22.18 -28.71 23.74
N LYS A 71 21.90 -28.43 25.00
CA LYS A 71 22.89 -28.34 26.10
C LYS A 71 22.58 -29.26 27.29
N GLY A 72 21.52 -30.08 27.24
CA GLY A 72 21.16 -31.01 28.30
C GLY A 72 20.65 -30.33 29.57
N LEU A 73 20.01 -29.16 29.46
CA LEU A 73 19.35 -28.50 30.60
C LEU A 73 18.24 -29.40 31.12
N PRO A 74 18.27 -29.83 32.44
CA PRO A 74 17.21 -30.65 33.02
C PRO A 74 15.85 -29.93 33.00
N VAL A 75 14.78 -30.64 32.60
CA VAL A 75 13.42 -30.08 32.53
C VAL A 75 12.95 -29.61 33.93
N GLU A 76 13.39 -30.25 34.97
CA GLU A 76 13.09 -29.90 36.36
C GLU A 76 13.60 -28.50 36.74
N LEU A 77 14.61 -28.01 36.06
CA LEU A 77 15.14 -26.65 36.28
C LEU A 77 14.40 -25.57 35.51
N HIS A 78 13.55 -25.91 34.55
CA HIS A 78 12.88 -24.91 33.69
C HIS A 78 12.13 -23.85 34.47
N GLU A 79 11.33 -24.25 35.49
CA GLU A 79 10.53 -23.30 36.26
C GLU A 79 11.41 -22.39 37.15
N GLN A 80 12.47 -22.95 37.70
CA GLN A 80 13.46 -22.19 38.46
C GLN A 80 14.22 -21.18 37.59
N VAL A 81 14.70 -21.62 36.44
CA VAL A 81 15.39 -20.75 35.48
C VAL A 81 14.45 -19.66 34.96
N TYR A 82 13.20 -20.01 34.64
CA TYR A 82 12.19 -19.04 34.22
C TYR A 82 11.97 -17.96 35.26
N THR A 83 11.73 -18.36 36.51
CA THR A 83 11.47 -17.44 37.64
C THR A 83 12.70 -16.55 37.92
N ASN A 84 13.89 -17.14 37.93
CA ASN A 84 15.13 -16.41 38.17
C ASN A 84 15.38 -15.42 37.04
N LYS A 85 15.17 -15.82 35.77
CA LYS A 85 15.31 -14.93 34.60
C LYS A 85 14.38 -13.73 34.71
N GLN A 86 13.12 -13.93 35.12
CA GLN A 86 12.18 -12.80 35.26
C GLN A 86 12.65 -11.84 36.38
N LYS A 87 13.14 -12.39 37.52
CA LYS A 87 13.68 -11.57 38.60
C LYS A 87 14.91 -10.75 38.13
N VAL A 88 15.88 -11.42 37.53
CA VAL A 88 17.09 -10.75 37.00
C VAL A 88 16.74 -9.72 35.93
N THR A 89 15.79 -10.04 35.04
CA THR A 89 15.30 -9.07 34.04
C THR A 89 14.80 -7.78 34.69
N LEU A 90 14.01 -7.89 35.79
CA LEU A 90 13.53 -6.71 36.50
C LEU A 90 14.65 -5.95 37.21
N GLU A 91 15.64 -6.65 37.77
CA GLU A 91 16.81 -6.01 38.37
C GLU A 91 17.60 -5.22 37.35
N LEU A 92 17.87 -5.79 36.17
CA LEU A 92 18.58 -5.11 35.08
C LEU A 92 17.79 -3.91 34.54
N ILE A 93 16.48 -4.07 34.31
CA ILE A 93 15.60 -2.99 33.87
C ILE A 93 15.57 -1.84 34.89
N SER A 94 15.67 -2.14 36.19
CA SER A 94 15.71 -1.10 37.22
C SER A 94 16.95 -0.21 37.14
N GLN A 95 17.98 -0.62 36.42
CA GLN A 95 19.23 0.11 36.20
C GLN A 95 19.27 0.86 34.86
N LEU A 96 18.22 0.73 34.03
CA LEU A 96 18.12 1.46 32.76
C LEU A 96 18.23 2.97 33.00
N LYS A 97 18.81 3.64 32.03
CA LYS A 97 18.89 5.10 31.95
C LYS A 97 18.15 5.59 30.73
N PRO A 98 17.61 6.81 30.76
CA PRO A 98 17.03 7.42 29.60
C PRO A 98 18.04 7.51 28.44
N ILE A 99 17.54 7.36 27.21
CA ILE A 99 18.23 7.73 25.98
C ILE A 99 17.71 9.12 25.62
N ASP A 100 18.55 10.13 25.77
CA ASP A 100 18.17 11.55 25.66
C ASP A 100 17.44 11.86 24.35
N GLU A 101 17.88 11.30 23.22
CA GLU A 101 17.26 11.51 21.91
C GLU A 101 15.82 10.98 21.86
N ILE A 102 15.54 9.85 22.50
CA ILE A 102 14.18 9.29 22.58
C ILE A 102 13.30 10.18 23.49
N VAL A 103 13.83 10.62 24.63
CA VAL A 103 13.10 11.53 25.52
C VAL A 103 12.78 12.85 24.80
N TYR A 104 13.73 13.41 24.06
CA TYR A 104 13.48 14.61 23.25
C TYR A 104 12.43 14.38 22.15
N LEU A 105 12.47 13.22 21.48
CA LEU A 105 11.47 12.86 20.48
C LEU A 105 10.07 12.77 21.10
N PHE A 106 9.93 12.15 22.27
CA PHE A 106 8.64 12.02 22.96
C PHE A 106 8.09 13.39 23.37
N LYS A 107 8.92 14.27 23.93
CA LYS A 107 8.55 15.66 24.24
C LYS A 107 8.10 16.43 23.01
N GLU A 108 8.79 16.28 21.91
CA GLU A 108 8.43 16.93 20.65
C GLU A 108 7.10 16.41 20.11
N LEU A 109 6.89 15.08 20.09
CA LEU A 109 5.65 14.48 19.65
C LEU A 109 4.45 14.96 20.49
N GLU A 110 4.59 14.96 21.83
CA GLU A 110 3.56 15.47 22.72
C GLU A 110 3.27 16.95 22.48
N SER A 111 4.31 17.79 22.37
CA SER A 111 4.16 19.24 22.13
C SER A 111 3.46 19.55 20.80
N GLN A 112 3.58 18.66 19.82
CA GLN A 112 2.89 18.75 18.53
C GLN A 112 1.49 18.12 18.54
N GLY A 113 1.03 17.59 19.68
CA GLY A 113 -0.30 17.05 19.88
C GLY A 113 -0.50 15.61 19.39
N TYR A 114 0.58 14.85 19.19
CA TYR A 114 0.48 13.42 18.91
C TYR A 114 0.16 12.64 20.17
N LEU A 115 -0.72 11.64 20.05
CA LEU A 115 -0.89 10.59 21.06
C LEU A 115 0.27 9.60 20.94
N ILE A 116 0.84 9.21 22.07
CA ILE A 116 1.96 8.28 22.12
C ILE A 116 1.53 7.03 22.88
N GLY A 117 1.89 5.86 22.37
CA GLY A 117 1.61 4.61 23.07
C GLY A 117 2.76 3.62 22.97
N VAL A 118 2.78 2.68 23.91
CA VAL A 118 3.75 1.59 23.95
C VAL A 118 3.03 0.24 23.93
N CYS A 119 3.48 -0.66 23.05
CA CYS A 119 2.90 -1.97 22.80
C CYS A 119 4.01 -3.03 22.80
N SER A 120 4.15 -3.83 23.87
CA SER A 120 5.24 -4.79 24.03
C SER A 120 4.75 -6.22 24.32
N ASN A 121 5.48 -7.21 23.80
CA ASN A 121 5.29 -8.63 24.16
C ASN A 121 5.85 -8.98 25.55
N SER A 122 6.44 -8.04 26.27
CA SER A 122 6.88 -8.20 27.65
C SER A 122 5.72 -8.15 28.64
N ILE A 123 5.90 -8.68 29.86
CA ILE A 123 4.90 -8.62 30.94
C ILE A 123 4.70 -7.18 31.42
N ARG A 124 3.51 -6.87 31.91
CA ARG A 124 3.13 -5.50 32.33
C ARG A 124 4.14 -4.86 33.30
N ARG A 125 4.58 -5.61 34.29
CA ARG A 125 5.55 -5.12 35.28
C ARG A 125 6.87 -4.67 34.64
N THR A 126 7.36 -5.43 33.65
CA THR A 126 8.57 -5.12 32.87
C THR A 126 8.38 -3.80 32.10
N VAL A 127 7.26 -3.69 31.37
CA VAL A 127 6.95 -2.51 30.55
C VAL A 127 6.88 -1.25 31.41
N LEU A 128 6.11 -1.30 32.51
CA LEU A 128 5.96 -0.12 33.39
C LEU A 128 7.25 0.26 34.07
N THR A 129 8.07 -0.71 34.52
CA THR A 129 9.37 -0.42 35.16
C THR A 129 10.34 0.22 34.15
N ALA A 130 10.40 -0.30 32.91
CA ALA A 130 11.26 0.24 31.87
C ALA A 130 10.87 1.69 31.54
N LEU A 131 9.59 1.95 31.28
CA LEU A 131 9.10 3.31 30.95
C LEU A 131 9.33 4.30 32.10
N ALA A 132 9.18 3.88 33.35
CA ALA A 132 9.47 4.73 34.50
C ALA A 132 10.98 5.06 34.61
N LYS A 133 11.87 4.10 34.33
CA LYS A 133 13.31 4.27 34.40
C LYS A 133 13.89 5.06 33.24
N THR A 134 13.24 5.00 32.07
CA THR A 134 13.62 5.76 30.89
C THR A 134 12.94 7.13 30.76
N GLU A 135 12.15 7.53 31.78
CA GLU A 135 11.42 8.82 31.82
C GLU A 135 10.41 8.99 30.65
N LEU A 136 9.89 7.87 30.11
CA LEU A 136 8.95 7.90 28.96
C LEU A 136 7.50 7.72 29.40
N MET A 137 7.25 7.30 30.64
CA MET A 137 5.91 6.93 31.10
C MET A 137 4.92 8.10 31.06
N GLU A 138 5.36 9.30 31.41
CA GLU A 138 4.51 10.50 31.48
C GLU A 138 3.95 10.93 30.12
N TYR A 139 4.62 10.56 29.01
CA TYR A 139 4.19 10.90 27.64
C TYR A 139 3.22 9.87 27.06
N CYS A 140 3.06 8.70 27.71
CA CYS A 140 2.28 7.61 27.16
C CYS A 140 0.77 7.77 27.41
N SER A 141 -0.02 7.92 26.35
CA SER A 141 -1.49 7.92 26.39
C SER A 141 -2.05 6.51 26.51
N VAL A 142 -1.32 5.48 26.05
CA VAL A 142 -1.70 4.07 26.15
C VAL A 142 -0.46 3.20 26.29
N ILE A 143 -0.54 2.22 27.22
CA ILE A 143 0.52 1.24 27.48
C ILE A 143 -0.12 -0.14 27.48
N LEU A 144 0.33 -1.02 26.57
CA LEU A 144 -0.13 -2.40 26.46
C LEU A 144 1.03 -3.39 26.56
N SER A 145 0.80 -4.44 27.28
CA SER A 145 1.69 -5.59 27.51
C SER A 145 1.08 -6.87 26.89
N ASN A 146 1.81 -7.98 26.94
CA ASN A 146 1.27 -9.28 26.54
C ASN A 146 0.09 -9.75 27.40
N GLU A 147 -0.05 -9.22 28.61
CA GLU A 147 -1.15 -9.54 29.54
C GLU A 147 -2.46 -8.83 29.18
N ASP A 148 -2.40 -7.85 28.29
CA ASP A 148 -3.56 -7.06 27.85
C ASP A 148 -4.28 -7.64 26.64
N VAL A 149 -3.72 -8.66 26.01
CA VAL A 149 -4.23 -9.25 24.77
C VAL A 149 -4.27 -10.78 24.86
N LYS A 150 -5.19 -11.37 24.11
CA LYS A 150 -5.25 -12.83 23.99
C LYS A 150 -4.15 -13.35 23.07
N ASN A 151 -3.87 -12.63 22.00
CA ASN A 151 -2.91 -13.02 20.99
C ASN A 151 -1.81 -11.95 20.89
N SER A 152 -0.61 -12.30 21.35
CA SER A 152 0.59 -11.43 21.26
C SER A 152 1.10 -11.35 19.82
N LYS A 153 2.01 -10.38 19.53
CA LYS A 153 2.71 -10.29 18.22
C LYS A 153 3.32 -11.66 17.86
N PRO A 154 3.16 -12.14 16.64
CA PRO A 154 2.85 -11.43 15.40
C PRO A 154 1.36 -11.23 15.07
N HIS A 155 0.44 -11.46 16.02
CA HIS A 155 -0.95 -11.12 15.85
C HIS A 155 -1.14 -9.60 16.04
N PRO A 156 -1.97 -8.91 15.24
CA PRO A 156 -2.13 -7.45 15.29
C PRO A 156 -3.00 -6.94 16.44
N GLU A 157 -3.56 -7.82 17.27
CA GLU A 157 -4.55 -7.52 18.33
C GLU A 157 -4.11 -6.38 19.25
N MET A 158 -2.83 -6.37 19.64
CA MET A 158 -2.29 -5.35 20.53
C MET A 158 -2.37 -3.95 19.92
N TYR A 159 -1.99 -3.82 18.65
CA TYR A 159 -2.07 -2.56 17.92
C TYR A 159 -3.52 -2.14 17.67
N TRP A 160 -4.42 -3.08 17.30
CA TRP A 160 -5.84 -2.79 17.17
C TRP A 160 -6.45 -2.31 18.47
N LYS A 161 -6.09 -2.94 19.60
CA LYS A 161 -6.55 -2.54 20.93
C LYS A 161 -6.08 -1.12 21.26
N ALA A 162 -4.80 -0.80 21.06
CA ALA A 162 -4.26 0.54 21.28
C ALA A 162 -4.99 1.59 20.44
N MET A 163 -5.15 1.35 19.14
CA MET A 163 -5.88 2.23 18.22
C MET A 163 -7.34 2.42 18.66
N SER A 164 -8.03 1.34 19.04
CA SER A 164 -9.40 1.38 19.51
C SER A 164 -9.56 2.19 20.81
N MET A 165 -8.65 2.00 21.77
CA MET A 165 -8.65 2.76 23.04
C MET A 165 -8.45 4.25 22.83
N MET A 166 -7.63 4.62 21.83
CA MET A 166 -7.34 6.03 21.51
C MET A 166 -8.34 6.63 20.51
N GLY A 167 -9.26 5.85 19.96
CA GLY A 167 -10.21 6.33 18.94
C GLY A 167 -9.53 6.74 17.64
N VAL A 168 -8.41 6.13 17.28
CA VAL A 168 -7.61 6.47 16.11
C VAL A 168 -7.63 5.33 15.11
N LEU A 169 -7.82 5.66 13.84
CA LEU A 169 -7.85 4.68 12.75
C LEU A 169 -6.43 4.21 12.36
N PRO A 170 -6.30 3.02 11.76
CA PRO A 170 -5.00 2.50 11.32
C PRO A 170 -4.24 3.46 10.40
N GLU A 171 -4.91 4.11 9.46
CA GLU A 171 -4.32 5.07 8.54
C GLU A 171 -3.76 6.33 9.23
N ASN A 172 -4.27 6.66 10.43
CA ASN A 172 -3.82 7.77 11.25
C ASN A 172 -2.81 7.35 12.34
N THR A 173 -2.32 6.12 12.29
CA THR A 173 -1.39 5.54 13.26
C THR A 173 -0.06 5.22 12.59
N LEU A 174 1.04 5.54 13.25
CA LEU A 174 2.40 5.11 12.93
C LEU A 174 2.88 4.13 14.00
N ILE A 175 3.41 2.97 13.58
CA ILE A 175 4.02 1.97 14.47
C ILE A 175 5.53 1.97 14.25
N VAL A 176 6.30 1.98 15.33
CA VAL A 176 7.77 1.91 15.32
C VAL A 176 8.17 0.55 15.88
N GLU A 177 8.89 -0.25 15.09
CA GLU A 177 9.19 -1.66 15.38
C GLU A 177 10.57 -2.07 14.84
N ASP A 178 11.21 -3.03 15.53
CA ASP A 178 12.52 -3.59 15.13
C ASP A 178 12.42 -5.07 14.70
N SER A 179 11.55 -5.82 15.33
CA SER A 179 11.52 -7.29 15.26
C SER A 179 10.64 -7.85 14.13
N PRO A 180 11.00 -8.99 13.48
CA PRO A 180 10.16 -9.61 12.48
C PRO A 180 8.72 -9.92 12.95
N PRO A 181 8.48 -10.46 14.18
CA PRO A 181 7.12 -10.66 14.66
C PRO A 181 6.34 -9.36 14.83
N GLY A 182 6.99 -8.31 15.33
CA GLY A 182 6.36 -7.00 15.51
C GLY A 182 6.04 -6.32 14.20
N LEU A 183 6.96 -6.35 13.22
CA LEU A 183 6.73 -5.83 11.86
C LEU A 183 5.57 -6.56 11.16
N LEU A 184 5.47 -7.88 11.34
CA LEU A 184 4.34 -8.64 10.80
C LEU A 184 3.02 -8.25 11.46
N ALA A 185 3.02 -8.02 12.79
CA ALA A 185 1.85 -7.51 13.50
C ALA A 185 1.46 -6.11 13.03
N ALA A 186 2.44 -5.21 12.86
CA ALA A 186 2.23 -3.86 12.33
C ALA A 186 1.64 -3.89 10.92
N GLN A 187 2.19 -4.69 10.03
CA GLN A 187 1.67 -4.87 8.67
C GLN A 187 0.22 -5.38 8.67
N ARG A 188 -0.07 -6.41 9.48
CA ARG A 188 -1.42 -6.99 9.61
C ARG A 188 -2.43 -6.04 10.24
N SER A 189 -1.97 -5.09 11.06
CA SER A 189 -2.83 -4.06 11.66
C SER A 189 -3.35 -3.04 10.65
N ARG A 190 -2.75 -2.96 9.47
CA ARG A 190 -2.99 -1.96 8.40
C ARG A 190 -2.61 -0.53 8.80
N ALA A 191 -1.90 -0.33 9.88
CA ALA A 191 -1.32 0.96 10.23
C ALA A 191 -0.05 1.26 9.40
N ASN A 192 0.37 2.52 9.38
CA ASN A 192 1.69 2.86 8.87
C ASN A 192 2.74 2.32 9.83
N TYR A 193 3.90 1.92 9.33
CA TYR A 193 4.97 1.48 10.19
C TYR A 193 6.34 1.90 9.65
N VAL A 194 7.27 2.07 10.57
CA VAL A 194 8.69 2.31 10.30
C VAL A 194 9.51 1.27 11.05
N ARG A 195 10.46 0.67 10.34
CA ARG A 195 11.42 -0.24 10.92
C ARG A 195 12.61 0.55 11.47
N VAL A 196 13.01 0.22 12.67
CA VAL A 196 14.27 0.62 13.29
C VAL A 196 15.13 -0.62 13.53
N ASP A 197 16.44 -0.45 13.65
CA ASP A 197 17.36 -1.59 13.86
C ASP A 197 17.71 -1.76 15.35
N ASP A 198 17.69 -0.67 16.10
CA ASP A 198 17.97 -0.61 17.53
C ASP A 198 17.42 0.72 18.12
N PRO A 199 17.51 0.96 19.46
CA PRO A 199 17.03 2.19 20.08
C PRO A 199 17.73 3.48 19.60
N TRP A 200 18.98 3.40 19.17
CA TRP A 200 19.73 4.57 18.67
C TRP A 200 19.30 4.96 17.24
N ASP A 201 18.60 4.08 16.54
CA ASP A 201 17.98 4.35 15.26
C ASP A 201 16.61 5.06 15.39
N VAL A 202 16.08 5.17 16.61
CA VAL A 202 14.85 5.94 16.92
C VAL A 202 15.18 7.42 17.01
N THR A 203 15.45 8.02 15.86
CA THR A 203 15.86 9.44 15.74
C THR A 203 14.74 10.30 15.17
N ARG A 204 14.84 11.61 15.40
CA ARG A 204 13.92 12.60 14.81
C ARG A 204 13.90 12.51 13.29
N GLU A 205 15.09 12.38 12.69
CA GLU A 205 15.28 12.29 11.23
C GLU A 205 14.58 11.06 10.63
N LYS A 206 14.47 10.00 11.40
CA LYS A 206 13.80 8.76 10.96
C LYS A 206 12.30 8.76 11.25
N ILE A 207 11.86 9.31 12.35
CA ILE A 207 10.45 9.25 12.77
C ILE A 207 9.62 10.42 12.20
N LEU A 208 10.06 11.68 12.32
CA LEU A 208 9.26 12.83 11.95
C LEU A 208 8.82 12.88 10.46
N PRO A 209 9.63 12.46 9.47
CA PRO A 209 9.19 12.41 8.08
C PRO A 209 8.00 11.47 7.85
N ASN A 210 7.88 10.40 8.66
CA ASN A 210 6.78 9.44 8.57
C ASN A 210 5.48 9.95 9.23
N LEU A 211 5.54 10.99 10.05
CA LEU A 211 4.37 11.64 10.67
C LEU A 211 3.63 12.57 9.70
N LYS A 212 4.32 13.13 8.73
CA LYS A 212 3.72 13.97 7.67
C LYS A 212 2.89 13.15 6.69
N GLY A 213 2.21 12.12 7.19
CA GLY A 213 1.41 11.20 6.42
C GLY A 213 2.06 10.86 5.08
N ARG A 214 2.37 9.61 4.82
CA ARG A 214 2.58 9.21 3.42
C ARG A 214 1.42 9.85 2.66
N ASN A 215 1.69 10.44 1.49
CA ASN A 215 0.65 10.70 0.50
C ASN A 215 -0.05 9.36 0.25
N ILE A 216 -0.94 8.95 1.16
CA ILE A 216 -1.92 7.93 0.86
C ILE A 216 -2.73 8.63 -0.20
N MET A 217 -2.54 8.20 -1.44
CA MET A 217 -3.29 8.75 -2.55
C MET A 217 -4.72 8.83 -2.07
N LYS A 218 -5.27 10.05 -2.05
CA LYS A 218 -6.65 10.29 -1.66
C LYS A 218 -7.49 9.28 -2.43
N ARG A 219 -8.15 8.37 -1.74
CA ARG A 219 -8.93 7.34 -2.40
C ARG A 219 -10.31 7.88 -2.65
N TRP A 220 -10.68 8.00 -3.91
CA TRP A 220 -12.06 8.20 -4.28
C TRP A 220 -12.87 6.97 -3.90
N LYS A 221 -13.87 7.14 -3.02
CA LYS A 221 -14.75 6.06 -2.61
C LYS A 221 -16.09 6.22 -3.32
N ASP A 222 -16.40 5.26 -4.19
CA ASP A 222 -17.68 5.20 -4.89
C ASP A 222 -18.04 3.74 -5.19
N GLU A 223 -19.02 3.23 -4.47
CA GLU A 223 -19.51 1.85 -4.63
C GLU A 223 -20.25 1.63 -5.96
N ASN A 224 -20.59 2.69 -6.68
CA ASN A 224 -21.19 2.60 -8.01
C ASN A 224 -20.16 2.69 -9.14
N LEU A 225 -18.94 3.19 -8.87
CA LEU A 225 -17.91 3.30 -9.90
C LEU A 225 -17.41 1.90 -10.31
N ASN A 226 -17.53 1.58 -11.59
CA ASN A 226 -16.89 0.41 -12.19
C ASN A 226 -15.52 0.80 -12.74
N VAL A 227 -14.48 0.09 -12.35
CA VAL A 227 -13.11 0.28 -12.86
C VAL A 227 -12.73 -0.92 -13.71
N LEU A 228 -12.62 -0.72 -15.01
CA LEU A 228 -12.30 -1.78 -15.97
C LEU A 228 -10.83 -1.71 -16.38
N ILE A 229 -10.13 -2.82 -16.19
CA ILE A 229 -8.71 -2.97 -16.55
C ILE A 229 -8.54 -4.13 -17.51
N PRO A 230 -8.48 -3.87 -18.83
CA PRO A 230 -8.14 -4.88 -19.82
C PRO A 230 -6.66 -5.26 -19.68
N MET A 231 -6.37 -6.51 -19.37
CA MET A 231 -4.99 -7.00 -19.20
C MET A 231 -4.75 -8.33 -19.94
N ALA A 232 -5.50 -8.53 -21.00
CA ALA A 232 -5.46 -9.75 -21.83
C ALA A 232 -4.48 -9.67 -23.01
N GLY A 233 -3.67 -8.63 -23.11
CA GLY A 233 -2.67 -8.48 -24.16
C GLY A 233 -1.58 -9.56 -24.11
N ALA A 234 -1.01 -9.91 -25.28
CA ALA A 234 -0.01 -10.99 -25.39
C ALA A 234 1.28 -10.75 -24.59
N GLY A 235 1.67 -9.49 -24.33
CA GLY A 235 2.86 -9.16 -23.56
C GLY A 235 4.18 -9.63 -24.22
N SER A 236 4.19 -9.80 -25.55
CA SER A 236 5.29 -10.41 -26.31
C SER A 236 6.66 -9.76 -26.06
N ARG A 237 6.73 -8.43 -25.95
CA ARG A 237 7.98 -7.70 -25.70
C ARG A 237 8.72 -8.13 -24.44
N PHE A 238 7.96 -8.43 -23.36
CA PHE A 238 8.56 -8.94 -22.13
C PHE A 238 8.97 -10.40 -22.26
N ALA A 239 8.18 -11.22 -22.96
CA ALA A 239 8.53 -12.60 -23.24
C ALA A 239 9.82 -12.68 -24.11
N ASP A 240 9.93 -11.83 -25.14
CA ASP A 240 11.12 -11.72 -25.99
C ASP A 240 12.35 -11.26 -25.21
N ALA A 241 12.16 -10.44 -24.18
CA ALA A 241 13.22 -10.00 -23.26
C ALA A 241 13.55 -11.01 -22.15
N GLY A 242 12.94 -12.21 -22.16
CA GLY A 242 13.24 -13.30 -21.23
C GLY A 242 12.50 -13.27 -19.90
N TYR A 243 11.46 -12.45 -19.76
CA TYR A 243 10.64 -12.43 -18.55
C TYR A 243 9.75 -13.68 -18.48
N THR A 244 9.77 -14.36 -17.34
CA THR A 244 9.04 -15.63 -17.13
C THR A 244 7.56 -15.42 -16.89
N PHE A 245 7.18 -14.30 -16.27
CA PHE A 245 5.78 -13.99 -15.94
C PHE A 245 5.13 -13.11 -17.02
N PRO A 246 3.80 -13.24 -17.22
CA PRO A 246 3.08 -12.33 -18.09
C PRO A 246 3.13 -10.90 -17.55
N LYS A 247 3.05 -9.92 -18.45
CA LYS A 247 3.24 -8.49 -18.14
C LYS A 247 2.59 -8.00 -16.84
N PRO A 248 1.31 -8.30 -16.53
CA PRO A 248 0.68 -7.80 -15.30
C PRO A 248 1.29 -8.34 -14.01
N LEU A 249 2.01 -9.46 -14.09
CA LEU A 249 2.65 -10.13 -12.93
C LEU A 249 4.13 -9.80 -12.78
N ILE A 250 4.72 -9.06 -13.70
CA ILE A 250 6.12 -8.64 -13.62
C ILE A 250 6.30 -7.79 -12.37
N GLU A 251 7.38 -8.05 -11.65
CA GLU A 251 7.70 -7.35 -10.41
C GLU A 251 8.12 -5.89 -10.68
N VAL A 252 7.51 -4.98 -9.94
CA VAL A 252 7.81 -3.55 -9.91
C VAL A 252 8.01 -3.16 -8.44
N ARG A 253 9.26 -3.02 -8.00
CA ARG A 253 9.61 -2.68 -6.61
C ARG A 253 8.98 -3.60 -5.56
N GLY A 254 9.10 -4.91 -5.76
CA GLY A 254 8.60 -5.93 -4.83
C GLY A 254 7.09 -6.20 -4.92
N LYS A 255 6.38 -5.65 -5.91
CA LYS A 255 4.95 -5.86 -6.14
C LYS A 255 4.67 -6.24 -7.58
N PRO A 256 3.65 -7.08 -7.87
CA PRO A 256 3.17 -7.27 -9.24
C PRO A 256 2.77 -5.93 -9.89
N MET A 257 3.06 -5.76 -11.16
CA MET A 257 2.74 -4.53 -11.92
C MET A 257 1.27 -4.13 -11.76
N ILE A 258 0.34 -5.07 -11.86
CA ILE A 258 -1.09 -4.78 -11.69
C ILE A 258 -1.44 -4.26 -10.29
N GLN A 259 -0.75 -4.71 -9.24
CA GLN A 259 -0.93 -4.16 -7.89
C GLN A 259 -0.46 -2.70 -7.84
N VAL A 260 0.67 -2.38 -8.46
CA VAL A 260 1.17 -1.00 -8.55
C VAL A 260 0.18 -0.10 -9.27
N VAL A 261 -0.43 -0.58 -10.36
CA VAL A 261 -1.47 0.15 -11.10
C VAL A 261 -2.71 0.38 -10.26
N VAL A 262 -3.26 -0.64 -9.62
CA VAL A 262 -4.47 -0.52 -8.78
C VAL A 262 -4.25 0.41 -7.59
N GLU A 263 -3.09 0.31 -6.93
CA GLU A 263 -2.71 1.24 -5.85
C GLU A 263 -2.56 2.67 -6.37
N ASN A 264 -2.03 2.86 -7.58
CA ASN A 264 -1.86 4.18 -8.21
C ASN A 264 -3.18 4.82 -8.66
N LEU A 265 -4.18 4.02 -9.03
CA LEU A 265 -5.52 4.53 -9.36
C LEU A 265 -6.18 5.22 -8.17
N GLY A 266 -5.97 4.74 -6.94
CA GLY A 266 -6.48 5.37 -5.74
C GLY A 266 -8.01 5.32 -5.60
N PHE A 267 -8.69 4.34 -6.21
CA PHE A 267 -10.13 4.14 -6.12
C PHE A 267 -10.50 3.02 -5.12
N HIS A 268 -11.55 3.25 -4.36
CA HIS A 268 -12.31 2.20 -3.70
C HIS A 268 -13.62 2.04 -4.50
N ALA A 269 -13.67 1.07 -5.37
CA ALA A 269 -14.65 0.91 -6.44
C ALA A 269 -14.84 -0.56 -6.81
N ASN A 270 -15.73 -0.86 -7.77
CA ASN A 270 -15.93 -2.21 -8.32
C ASN A 270 -14.89 -2.47 -9.41
N TYR A 271 -13.88 -3.27 -9.14
CA TYR A 271 -12.87 -3.62 -10.13
C TYR A 271 -13.30 -4.79 -11.01
N ILE A 272 -13.04 -4.67 -12.31
CA ILE A 272 -13.33 -5.66 -13.34
C ILE A 272 -12.05 -5.85 -14.16
N PHE A 273 -11.52 -7.06 -14.18
CA PHE A 273 -10.31 -7.40 -14.93
C PHE A 273 -10.67 -8.32 -16.09
N VAL A 274 -10.15 -8.03 -17.28
CA VAL A 274 -10.25 -8.96 -18.41
C VAL A 274 -8.88 -9.58 -18.64
N VAL A 275 -8.78 -10.91 -18.51
CA VAL A 275 -7.52 -11.65 -18.48
C VAL A 275 -7.50 -12.76 -19.52
N GLN A 276 -6.30 -13.17 -19.96
CA GLN A 276 -6.14 -14.39 -20.76
C GLN A 276 -6.49 -15.61 -19.92
N LYS A 277 -7.31 -16.53 -20.47
CA LYS A 277 -7.70 -17.79 -19.84
C LYS A 277 -6.47 -18.60 -19.39
N SER A 278 -5.49 -18.75 -20.26
CA SER A 278 -4.23 -19.45 -19.96
C SER A 278 -3.45 -18.83 -18.79
N HIS A 279 -3.49 -17.51 -18.65
CA HIS A 279 -2.84 -16.82 -17.52
C HIS A 279 -3.65 -16.98 -16.23
N ARG A 280 -4.99 -16.91 -16.31
CA ARG A 280 -5.90 -17.08 -15.17
C ARG A 280 -5.66 -18.42 -14.48
N GLU A 281 -5.66 -19.53 -15.26
CA GLU A 281 -5.46 -20.88 -14.76
C GLU A 281 -4.03 -21.10 -14.23
N LYS A 282 -3.02 -20.74 -15.05
CA LYS A 282 -1.60 -21.00 -14.72
C LYS A 282 -1.11 -20.27 -13.48
N TYR A 283 -1.56 -19.03 -13.25
CA TYR A 283 -1.06 -18.16 -12.20
C TYR A 283 -2.07 -17.87 -11.09
N ASN A 284 -3.21 -18.57 -11.08
CA ASN A 284 -4.29 -18.38 -10.09
C ASN A 284 -4.67 -16.90 -9.91
N LEU A 285 -4.93 -16.23 -11.04
CA LEU A 285 -5.17 -14.77 -11.06
C LEU A 285 -6.37 -14.36 -10.22
N ASP A 286 -7.39 -15.19 -10.06
CA ASP A 286 -8.56 -14.88 -9.22
C ASP A 286 -8.14 -14.55 -7.77
N THR A 287 -7.30 -15.40 -7.18
CA THR A 287 -6.83 -15.20 -5.80
C THR A 287 -5.97 -13.96 -5.71
N MET A 288 -5.03 -13.77 -6.63
CA MET A 288 -4.11 -12.65 -6.63
C MET A 288 -4.86 -11.32 -6.84
N LEU A 289 -5.75 -11.25 -7.83
CA LEU A 289 -6.53 -10.03 -8.11
C LEU A 289 -7.49 -9.70 -6.97
N ASN A 290 -8.08 -10.72 -6.31
CA ASN A 290 -8.92 -10.49 -5.14
C ASN A 290 -8.13 -9.97 -3.92
N LEU A 291 -6.84 -10.29 -3.80
CA LEU A 291 -5.97 -9.68 -2.78
C LEU A 291 -5.69 -8.19 -3.08
N VAL A 292 -5.53 -7.84 -4.36
CA VAL A 292 -5.25 -6.47 -4.82
C VAL A 292 -6.51 -5.61 -4.81
N ALA A 293 -7.63 -6.14 -5.27
CA ALA A 293 -8.93 -5.49 -5.36
C ALA A 293 -10.03 -6.43 -4.85
N PRO A 294 -10.30 -6.47 -3.53
CA PRO A 294 -11.26 -7.39 -2.92
C PRO A 294 -12.66 -7.26 -3.54
N GLY A 295 -13.27 -8.40 -3.91
CA GLY A 295 -14.58 -8.45 -4.55
C GLY A 295 -14.57 -8.18 -6.06
N CYS A 296 -13.40 -8.08 -6.69
CA CYS A 296 -13.27 -7.84 -8.13
C CYS A 296 -13.94 -8.95 -8.96
N LYS A 297 -14.29 -8.59 -10.20
CA LYS A 297 -14.74 -9.52 -11.23
C LYS A 297 -13.58 -9.85 -12.16
N VAL A 298 -13.43 -11.12 -12.51
CA VAL A 298 -12.39 -11.59 -13.44
C VAL A 298 -13.08 -12.25 -14.62
N ILE A 299 -12.92 -11.65 -15.79
CA ILE A 299 -13.49 -12.12 -17.05
C ILE A 299 -12.35 -12.72 -17.86
N GLU A 300 -12.55 -13.91 -18.36
CA GLU A 300 -11.55 -14.56 -19.21
C GLU A 300 -11.82 -14.34 -20.69
N VAL A 301 -10.74 -14.27 -21.46
CA VAL A 301 -10.77 -14.30 -22.91
C VAL A 301 -9.84 -15.40 -23.42
N ASP A 302 -10.30 -16.11 -24.43
CA ASP A 302 -9.51 -17.12 -25.12
C ASP A 302 -9.00 -16.52 -26.44
N GLY A 303 -7.67 -16.37 -26.55
CA GLY A 303 -7.03 -15.76 -27.71
C GLY A 303 -6.93 -14.23 -27.65
N ILE A 304 -6.67 -13.62 -28.81
CA ILE A 304 -6.44 -12.18 -28.98
C ILE A 304 -7.69 -11.55 -29.61
N THR A 305 -8.18 -10.48 -29.02
CA THR A 305 -9.29 -9.67 -29.58
C THR A 305 -8.80 -8.69 -30.64
N GLU A 306 -9.71 -8.09 -31.38
CA GLU A 306 -9.41 -7.09 -32.41
C GLU A 306 -9.06 -5.70 -31.83
N GLY A 307 -8.62 -5.63 -30.57
CA GLY A 307 -8.16 -4.43 -29.88
C GLY A 307 -8.76 -4.22 -28.50
N ALA A 308 -8.29 -3.18 -27.81
CA ALA A 308 -8.65 -2.93 -26.41
C ALA A 308 -10.14 -2.62 -26.20
N ALA A 309 -10.82 -1.98 -27.18
CA ALA A 309 -12.25 -1.73 -27.10
C ALA A 309 -13.05 -3.06 -27.18
N CYS A 310 -12.66 -3.98 -28.04
CA CYS A 310 -13.27 -5.32 -28.12
C CYS A 310 -13.04 -6.12 -26.84
N THR A 311 -11.82 -6.06 -26.28
CA THR A 311 -11.53 -6.68 -24.98
C THR A 311 -12.43 -6.12 -23.87
N ALA A 312 -12.66 -4.82 -23.88
CA ALA A 312 -13.50 -4.14 -22.92
C ALA A 312 -14.97 -4.54 -23.00
N LEU A 313 -15.49 -4.75 -24.21
CA LEU A 313 -16.87 -5.19 -24.43
C LEU A 313 -17.15 -6.61 -23.91
N LEU A 314 -16.13 -7.43 -23.64
CA LEU A 314 -16.32 -8.70 -22.93
C LEU A 314 -16.87 -8.49 -21.51
N ALA A 315 -16.66 -7.31 -20.95
CA ALA A 315 -17.22 -6.91 -19.66
C ALA A 315 -18.63 -6.30 -19.76
N LYS A 316 -19.29 -6.32 -20.92
CA LYS A 316 -20.59 -5.66 -21.17
C LYS A 316 -21.62 -5.96 -20.11
N GLU A 317 -21.73 -7.20 -19.64
CA GLU A 317 -22.66 -7.61 -18.57
C GLU A 317 -22.54 -6.73 -17.29
N TYR A 318 -21.34 -6.26 -16.99
CA TYR A 318 -21.07 -5.49 -15.77
C TYR A 318 -21.07 -3.99 -15.99
N ILE A 319 -20.82 -3.52 -17.22
CA ILE A 319 -20.61 -2.09 -17.52
C ILE A 319 -21.75 -1.46 -18.34
N ASP A 320 -22.63 -2.23 -18.98
CA ASP A 320 -23.76 -1.71 -19.75
C ASP A 320 -24.91 -1.30 -18.82
N ASN A 321 -24.71 -0.19 -18.12
CA ASN A 321 -25.64 0.36 -17.14
C ASN A 321 -25.40 1.86 -16.92
N ASP A 322 -26.23 2.47 -16.07
CA ASP A 322 -26.13 3.92 -15.76
C ASP A 322 -25.06 4.28 -14.74
N LYS A 323 -24.28 3.31 -14.27
CA LYS A 323 -23.19 3.57 -13.32
C LYS A 323 -21.95 4.16 -14.03
N PRO A 324 -21.15 4.97 -13.32
CA PRO A 324 -19.90 5.47 -13.88
C PRO A 324 -18.92 4.34 -14.23
N LEU A 325 -18.21 4.53 -15.33
CA LEU A 325 -17.16 3.62 -15.78
C LEU A 325 -15.83 4.35 -15.86
N PHE A 326 -14.79 3.78 -15.29
CA PHE A 326 -13.42 4.24 -15.41
C PHE A 326 -12.55 3.16 -16.07
N PHE A 327 -11.89 3.54 -17.13
CA PHE A 327 -10.91 2.71 -17.82
C PHE A 327 -9.50 2.99 -17.33
N ALA A 328 -8.71 1.95 -17.13
CA ALA A 328 -7.28 2.08 -16.88
C ALA A 328 -6.48 1.01 -17.64
N ASN A 329 -5.34 1.41 -18.19
CA ASN A 329 -4.35 0.47 -18.69
C ASN A 329 -3.68 -0.27 -17.51
N SER A 330 -3.16 -1.47 -17.76
CA SER A 330 -2.55 -2.35 -16.75
C SER A 330 -1.04 -2.15 -16.57
N ASP A 331 -0.44 -1.13 -17.22
CA ASP A 331 1.00 -1.02 -17.43
C ASP A 331 1.55 0.40 -17.35
N GLN A 332 1.07 1.18 -16.38
CA GLN A 332 1.55 2.54 -16.18
C GLN A 332 1.44 3.01 -14.74
N TRP A 333 2.27 3.98 -14.38
CA TRP A 333 2.20 4.74 -13.15
C TRP A 333 2.02 6.22 -13.46
N VAL A 334 1.07 6.90 -12.81
CA VAL A 334 0.70 8.27 -13.11
C VAL A 334 0.78 9.13 -11.85
N ASP A 335 1.40 10.30 -11.94
CA ASP A 335 1.36 11.32 -10.87
C ASP A 335 0.14 12.21 -11.06
N TRP A 336 -0.94 11.89 -10.38
CA TRP A 336 -2.23 12.54 -10.51
C TRP A 336 -3.01 12.56 -9.19
N ASP A 337 -4.08 13.35 -9.11
CA ASP A 337 -5.01 13.32 -7.97
C ASP A 337 -6.36 12.76 -8.44
N PRO A 338 -6.73 11.50 -8.07
CA PRO A 338 -8.00 10.90 -8.46
C PRO A 338 -9.22 11.67 -7.91
N MET A 339 -9.08 12.32 -6.76
CA MET A 339 -10.15 13.13 -6.18
C MET A 339 -10.42 14.38 -7.03
N GLU A 340 -9.36 15.10 -7.42
CA GLU A 340 -9.46 16.29 -8.27
C GLU A 340 -10.10 15.95 -9.61
N PHE A 341 -9.67 14.84 -10.23
CA PHE A 341 -10.24 14.37 -11.49
C PHE A 341 -11.73 14.08 -11.36
N MET A 342 -12.12 13.24 -10.40
CA MET A 342 -13.52 12.81 -10.23
C MET A 342 -14.42 13.98 -9.83
N TYR A 343 -13.97 14.86 -8.94
CA TYR A 343 -14.72 16.07 -8.60
C TYR A 343 -14.94 16.97 -9.80
N ARG A 344 -13.92 17.17 -10.63
CA ARG A 344 -14.04 17.96 -11.85
C ARG A 344 -15.08 17.38 -12.80
N MET A 345 -15.09 16.06 -12.99
CA MET A 345 -16.09 15.39 -13.85
C MET A 345 -17.52 15.58 -13.32
N GLN A 346 -17.70 15.49 -12.01
CA GLN A 346 -19.01 15.68 -11.37
C GLN A 346 -19.46 17.15 -11.39
N GLU A 347 -18.60 18.09 -11.02
CA GLU A 347 -18.90 19.52 -10.98
C GLU A 347 -19.29 20.06 -12.35
N THR A 348 -18.54 19.68 -13.38
CA THR A 348 -18.80 20.09 -14.76
C THR A 348 -19.91 19.30 -15.43
N LYS A 349 -20.46 18.28 -14.75
CA LYS A 349 -21.48 17.35 -15.27
C LYS A 349 -21.08 16.72 -16.62
N SER A 350 -19.79 16.49 -16.81
CA SER A 350 -19.22 15.93 -18.04
C SER A 350 -19.74 14.52 -18.30
N ASP A 351 -20.04 14.20 -19.55
CA ASP A 351 -20.44 12.85 -19.98
C ASP A 351 -19.23 11.91 -20.05
N GLY A 352 -18.03 12.47 -20.25
CA GLY A 352 -16.78 11.72 -20.24
C GLY A 352 -15.58 12.58 -19.82
N GLY A 353 -14.49 11.89 -19.47
CA GLY A 353 -13.25 12.53 -19.04
C GLY A 353 -12.02 11.77 -19.49
N ILE A 354 -10.98 12.49 -19.88
CA ILE A 354 -9.71 11.93 -20.34
C ILE A 354 -8.59 12.52 -19.48
N LEU A 355 -7.80 11.68 -18.84
CA LEU A 355 -6.58 12.13 -18.18
C LEU A 355 -5.45 12.25 -19.21
N THR A 356 -4.80 13.41 -19.24
CA THR A 356 -3.77 13.75 -20.25
C THR A 356 -2.47 14.16 -19.57
N PHE A 357 -1.39 14.18 -20.32
CA PHE A 357 -0.11 14.77 -19.98
C PHE A 357 0.49 15.43 -21.23
N GLU A 358 1.48 16.28 -21.05
CA GLU A 358 2.09 16.98 -22.16
C GLU A 358 3.10 16.08 -22.89
N ALA A 359 2.84 15.78 -24.16
CA ALA A 359 3.73 15.04 -25.05
C ALA A 359 3.38 15.27 -26.53
N THR A 360 4.33 14.89 -27.39
CA THR A 360 4.18 15.05 -28.87
C THR A 360 4.58 13.79 -29.66
N HIS A 361 5.00 12.72 -28.94
CA HIS A 361 5.48 11.51 -29.60
C HIS A 361 4.32 10.66 -30.15
N PRO A 362 4.32 10.21 -31.40
CA PRO A 362 3.18 9.52 -32.04
C PRO A 362 2.86 8.12 -31.48
N LYS A 363 3.51 7.68 -30.40
CA LYS A 363 3.14 6.44 -29.71
C LYS A 363 1.88 6.55 -28.83
N TRP A 364 1.39 7.78 -28.59
CA TRP A 364 0.26 8.04 -27.69
C TRP A 364 -1.02 8.36 -28.46
N SER A 365 -2.15 8.25 -27.77
CA SER A 365 -3.41 8.85 -28.20
C SER A 365 -3.43 10.32 -27.78
N TYR A 366 -4.22 11.16 -28.45
CA TYR A 366 -4.28 12.61 -28.23
C TYR A 366 -5.71 13.11 -28.16
N ALA A 367 -5.93 14.15 -27.34
CA ALA A 367 -7.20 14.85 -27.25
C ALA A 367 -7.03 16.34 -27.64
N LYS A 368 -7.74 16.80 -28.64
CA LYS A 368 -7.81 18.22 -29.04
C LYS A 368 -8.98 18.86 -28.31
N THR A 369 -8.79 20.07 -27.77
CA THR A 369 -9.82 20.80 -27.03
C THR A 369 -10.11 22.15 -27.70
N ASP A 370 -11.31 22.67 -27.43
CA ASP A 370 -11.63 24.09 -27.65
C ASP A 370 -11.05 24.97 -26.52
N ASP A 371 -11.31 26.28 -26.61
CA ASP A 371 -10.85 27.28 -25.63
C ASP A 371 -11.50 27.10 -24.23
N ASN A 372 -12.59 26.33 -24.11
CA ASN A 372 -13.27 26.02 -22.87
C ASN A 372 -12.79 24.69 -22.24
N GLY A 373 -11.80 24.03 -22.86
CA GLY A 373 -11.28 22.74 -22.43
C GLY A 373 -12.23 21.57 -22.69
N ILE A 374 -13.17 21.71 -23.64
CA ILE A 374 -14.04 20.65 -24.12
C ILE A 374 -13.34 19.94 -25.28
N VAL A 375 -13.31 18.61 -25.22
CA VAL A 375 -12.69 17.79 -26.28
C VAL A 375 -13.52 17.85 -27.55
N THR A 376 -12.90 18.25 -28.63
CA THR A 376 -13.52 18.35 -29.97
C THR A 376 -13.17 17.17 -30.87
N GLU A 377 -12.04 16.51 -30.61
CA GLU A 377 -11.56 15.37 -31.37
C GLU A 377 -10.55 14.56 -30.55
N VAL A 378 -10.52 13.25 -30.73
CA VAL A 378 -9.44 12.40 -30.25
C VAL A 378 -8.83 11.60 -31.40
N ALA A 379 -7.53 11.33 -31.30
CA ALA A 379 -6.82 10.55 -32.32
C ALA A 379 -5.85 9.56 -31.69
N GLU A 380 -5.83 8.35 -32.21
CA GLU A 380 -4.91 7.29 -31.80
C GLU A 380 -3.62 7.40 -32.63
N LYS A 381 -2.46 7.42 -31.97
CA LYS A 381 -1.12 7.45 -32.60
C LYS A 381 -0.92 8.61 -33.62
N ASN A 382 -1.67 9.68 -33.45
CA ASN A 382 -1.58 10.88 -34.28
C ASN A 382 -1.60 12.13 -33.39
N PRO A 383 -0.49 12.89 -33.28
CA PRO A 383 -0.39 14.06 -32.40
C PRO A 383 -1.17 15.27 -32.97
N ILE A 384 -2.49 15.29 -32.73
CA ILE A 384 -3.38 16.41 -33.11
C ILE A 384 -3.35 17.59 -32.13
N SER A 385 -2.67 17.42 -31.01
CA SER A 385 -2.49 18.39 -29.92
C SER A 385 -1.25 18.04 -29.10
N THR A 386 -1.00 18.75 -28.00
CA THR A 386 -0.01 18.38 -26.99
C THR A 386 -0.61 17.58 -25.82
N ASN A 387 -1.94 17.36 -25.79
CA ASN A 387 -2.63 16.61 -24.75
C ASN A 387 -2.61 15.10 -25.06
N ALA A 388 -1.50 14.45 -24.78
CA ALA A 388 -1.39 12.99 -24.88
C ALA A 388 -2.17 12.30 -23.77
N THR A 389 -2.88 11.22 -24.07
CA THR A 389 -3.67 10.51 -23.05
C THR A 389 -2.79 9.55 -22.27
N VAL A 390 -3.05 9.43 -20.96
CA VAL A 390 -2.36 8.45 -20.11
C VAL A 390 -3.01 7.07 -20.15
N GLY A 391 -4.11 6.90 -20.90
CA GLY A 391 -4.87 5.64 -20.92
C GLY A 391 -5.85 5.50 -19.75
N TYR A 392 -6.20 6.60 -19.09
CA TYR A 392 -7.25 6.69 -18.09
C TYR A 392 -8.43 7.46 -18.67
N TYR A 393 -9.60 6.79 -18.72
CA TYR A 393 -10.80 7.27 -19.39
C TYR A 393 -12.02 7.10 -18.48
N TYR A 394 -12.79 8.17 -18.30
CA TYR A 394 -14.01 8.19 -17.51
C TYR A 394 -15.24 8.33 -18.40
N TRP A 395 -16.27 7.57 -18.11
CA TRP A 395 -17.60 7.70 -18.70
C TRP A 395 -18.61 7.86 -17.56
N LYS A 396 -19.50 8.84 -17.67
CA LYS A 396 -20.54 9.07 -16.68
C LYS A 396 -21.50 7.88 -16.57
N HIS A 397 -21.77 7.22 -17.69
CA HIS A 397 -22.55 5.98 -17.78
C HIS A 397 -21.78 4.95 -18.58
N GLY A 398 -21.62 3.75 -18.02
CA GLY A 398 -20.95 2.66 -18.75
C GLY A 398 -21.69 2.25 -20.02
N SER A 399 -23.02 2.38 -20.04
CA SER A 399 -23.85 2.17 -21.23
C SER A 399 -23.51 3.10 -22.38
N ASP A 400 -23.09 4.33 -22.12
CA ASP A 400 -22.61 5.24 -23.18
C ASP A 400 -21.33 4.69 -23.84
N PHE A 401 -20.37 4.19 -23.05
CA PHE A 401 -19.19 3.53 -23.62
C PHE A 401 -19.55 2.34 -24.48
N VAL A 402 -20.39 1.42 -23.97
CA VAL A 402 -20.81 0.23 -24.73
C VAL A 402 -21.44 0.62 -26.06
N LYS A 403 -22.42 1.53 -26.02
CA LYS A 403 -23.11 2.02 -27.22
C LYS A 403 -22.14 2.59 -28.26
N TYR A 404 -21.21 3.47 -27.84
CA TYR A 404 -20.31 4.14 -28.77
C TYR A 404 -19.16 3.25 -29.23
N ALA A 405 -18.74 2.29 -28.42
CA ALA A 405 -17.77 1.29 -28.83
C ALA A 405 -18.36 0.32 -29.89
N GLU A 406 -19.60 -0.16 -29.70
CA GLU A 406 -20.31 -0.96 -30.71
C GLU A 406 -20.50 -0.17 -32.00
N GLN A 407 -20.92 1.10 -31.91
CA GLN A 407 -21.08 1.98 -33.08
C GLN A 407 -19.75 2.20 -33.85
N MET A 408 -18.63 2.34 -33.14
CA MET A 408 -17.29 2.45 -33.76
C MET A 408 -16.91 1.16 -34.47
N ILE A 409 -17.22 0.01 -33.88
CA ILE A 409 -16.97 -1.32 -34.47
C ILE A 409 -17.84 -1.53 -35.71
N ASP A 410 -19.15 -1.25 -35.63
CA ASP A 410 -20.10 -1.38 -36.74
C ASP A 410 -19.70 -0.52 -37.95
N ARG A 411 -19.07 0.65 -37.71
CA ARG A 411 -18.52 1.55 -38.71
C ARG A 411 -17.12 1.15 -39.21
N ASP A 412 -16.54 0.09 -38.63
CA ASP A 412 -15.18 -0.39 -38.91
C ASP A 412 -14.08 0.68 -38.78
N ILE A 413 -14.22 1.57 -37.77
CA ILE A 413 -13.26 2.66 -37.53
C ILE A 413 -12.07 2.11 -36.74
N ARG A 414 -11.01 1.75 -37.43
CA ARG A 414 -9.80 1.12 -36.91
C ARG A 414 -8.56 2.03 -37.02
N VAL A 415 -7.61 1.80 -36.13
CA VAL A 415 -6.25 2.33 -36.27
C VAL A 415 -5.29 1.13 -36.22
N ASN A 416 -4.41 0.98 -37.20
CA ASN A 416 -3.50 -0.16 -37.34
C ASN A 416 -4.22 -1.53 -37.21
N ASN A 417 -5.39 -1.68 -37.80
CA ASN A 417 -6.26 -2.86 -37.74
C ASN A 417 -6.80 -3.21 -36.36
N GLU A 418 -6.73 -2.31 -35.38
CA GLU A 418 -7.25 -2.52 -34.02
C GLU A 418 -8.30 -1.48 -33.65
N PHE A 419 -9.23 -1.88 -32.76
CA PHE A 419 -10.20 -0.97 -32.13
C PHE A 419 -9.68 -0.52 -30.78
N TYR A 420 -9.24 0.74 -30.71
CA TYR A 420 -8.73 1.36 -29.48
C TYR A 420 -9.83 2.00 -28.64
N VAL A 421 -9.59 2.17 -27.34
CA VAL A 421 -10.57 2.77 -26.41
C VAL A 421 -10.69 4.29 -26.63
N CYS A 422 -9.60 5.00 -26.86
CA CYS A 422 -9.62 6.45 -27.01
C CYS A 422 -10.52 6.94 -28.16
N PRO A 423 -10.47 6.38 -29.39
CA PRO A 423 -11.32 6.80 -30.51
C PRO A 423 -12.83 6.64 -30.28
N VAL A 424 -13.27 5.85 -29.29
CA VAL A 424 -14.69 5.71 -28.94
C VAL A 424 -15.31 7.06 -28.59
N TYR A 425 -14.54 7.99 -28.01
CA TYR A 425 -15.05 9.33 -27.69
C TYR A 425 -15.49 10.13 -28.90
N ASN A 426 -14.93 9.91 -30.08
CA ASN A 426 -15.39 10.62 -31.29
C ASN A 426 -16.86 10.33 -31.60
N GLN A 427 -17.33 9.11 -31.36
CA GLN A 427 -18.74 8.74 -31.56
C GLN A 427 -19.66 9.49 -30.57
N ALA A 428 -19.19 9.72 -29.35
CA ALA A 428 -19.92 10.49 -28.33
C ALA A 428 -19.91 12.01 -28.66
N ILE A 429 -18.78 12.53 -29.12
CA ILE A 429 -18.62 13.94 -29.54
C ILE A 429 -19.53 14.26 -30.72
N GLU A 430 -19.65 13.38 -31.71
CA GLU A 430 -20.52 13.52 -32.86
C GLU A 430 -22.00 13.79 -32.49
N VAL A 431 -22.45 13.24 -31.35
CA VAL A 431 -23.82 13.40 -30.87
C VAL A 431 -23.97 14.47 -29.77
N GLY A 432 -22.94 15.30 -29.57
CA GLY A 432 -22.97 16.46 -28.66
C GLY A 432 -22.70 16.13 -27.19
N LYS A 433 -22.12 14.96 -26.86
CA LYS A 433 -21.67 14.66 -25.50
C LYS A 433 -20.51 15.55 -25.09
N THR A 434 -20.50 15.98 -23.83
CA THR A 434 -19.45 16.83 -23.28
C THR A 434 -18.32 16.00 -22.68
N ILE A 435 -17.17 16.00 -23.35
CA ILE A 435 -15.97 15.31 -22.90
C ILE A 435 -14.94 16.36 -22.46
N ARG A 436 -14.26 16.17 -21.33
CA ARG A 436 -13.23 17.10 -20.82
C ARG A 436 -11.92 16.41 -20.56
N ILE A 437 -10.83 17.17 -20.60
CA ILE A 437 -9.53 16.71 -20.15
C ILE A 437 -9.25 17.15 -18.71
N SER A 438 -8.39 16.38 -18.03
CA SER A 438 -7.67 16.79 -16.83
C SER A 438 -6.21 16.43 -17.00
N GLN A 439 -5.29 17.21 -16.45
CA GLN A 439 -3.86 16.98 -16.63
C GLN A 439 -3.24 16.26 -15.44
N ALA A 440 -2.48 15.22 -15.72
CA ALA A 440 -1.56 14.58 -14.79
C ALA A 440 -0.25 15.38 -14.73
N LYS A 441 0.45 15.33 -13.61
CA LYS A 441 1.77 15.95 -13.45
C LYS A 441 2.85 15.24 -14.27
N SER A 442 2.80 13.91 -14.29
CA SER A 442 3.70 13.07 -15.07
C SER A 442 3.13 11.67 -15.26
N MET A 443 3.58 10.97 -16.30
CA MET A 443 3.23 9.58 -16.57
C MET A 443 4.50 8.77 -16.83
N TRP A 444 4.52 7.55 -16.30
CA TRP A 444 5.60 6.59 -16.44
C TRP A 444 5.04 5.32 -17.05
N GLY A 445 5.49 4.97 -18.24
CA GLY A 445 5.16 3.70 -18.87
C GLY A 445 5.83 2.54 -18.11
N LEU A 446 5.13 1.41 -18.03
CA LEU A 446 5.64 0.13 -17.53
C LEU A 446 5.43 -0.97 -18.58
N GLY A 447 5.02 -0.57 -19.80
CA GLY A 447 4.51 -1.46 -20.84
C GLY A 447 5.58 -2.17 -21.67
N THR A 448 6.84 -1.74 -21.58
CA THR A 448 8.00 -2.39 -22.21
C THR A 448 9.13 -2.57 -21.20
N PRO A 449 10.09 -3.50 -21.42
CA PRO A 449 11.26 -3.62 -20.58
C PRO A 449 12.03 -2.32 -20.40
N GLU A 450 12.19 -1.53 -21.47
CA GLU A 450 12.90 -0.26 -21.47
C GLU A 450 12.18 0.80 -20.64
N ASP A 451 10.85 0.91 -20.78
CA ASP A 451 10.02 1.83 -19.99
C ASP A 451 10.07 1.47 -18.50
N LEU A 452 10.00 0.16 -18.16
CA LEU A 452 10.11 -0.34 -16.81
C LEU A 452 11.48 -0.02 -16.20
N ASP A 453 12.55 -0.29 -16.92
CA ASP A 453 13.92 0.02 -16.48
C ASP A 453 14.10 1.52 -16.24
N TYR A 454 13.55 2.35 -17.13
CA TYR A 454 13.58 3.79 -16.98
C TYR A 454 12.83 4.26 -15.73
N TYR A 455 11.65 3.69 -15.47
CA TYR A 455 10.89 3.95 -14.24
C TYR A 455 11.67 3.56 -12.99
N LEU A 456 12.22 2.36 -12.94
CA LEU A 456 12.95 1.84 -11.78
C LEU A 456 14.19 2.69 -11.43
N LYS A 457 14.88 3.24 -12.46
CA LYS A 457 16.09 4.07 -12.29
C LYS A 457 15.78 5.52 -11.90
N ASN A 458 14.70 6.10 -12.39
CA ASN A 458 14.48 7.55 -12.35
C ASN A 458 13.33 7.97 -11.43
N LYS A 459 12.36 7.13 -11.15
CA LYS A 459 11.29 7.42 -10.19
C LYS A 459 11.80 7.17 -8.78
N LYS A 460 12.06 8.24 -8.04
CA LYS A 460 12.42 8.19 -6.62
C LYS A 460 11.24 7.89 -5.71
#